data_e614ef37179ca9d3194035e31abd3864
#
_entry.id   e614ef37179ca9d3194035e31abd3864
#
_cell.length_a   1.000
_cell.length_b   1.000
_cell.length_c   1.000
_cell.angle_alpha   90.00
_cell.angle_beta   90.00
_cell.angle_gamma   90.00
#
_symmetry.space_group_name_H-M   'P 1'
#
loop_
_entity.id
_entity.type
_entity.pdbx_description
1 polymer ?
#
loop_
_entity_poly.entity_id
_entity_poly.type
_entity_poly.pdbx_seq_one_letter_code
_entity_poly.pdbx_strand_id
1 'polypeptide(L)'
;MSLNPTLLRLLMISPLLLTAACGGAPEDKKEEPLRVTVVRAAPADMAQTLRLSGTLSAREDIAVSTPLQGLKIVAVYADAGDTVKRGQVLAQLEDVNADSQLRQTEAQLARAKAQLRSQQAAAAEAAATLKRYRPLAEADALSRQELDQQKSAAATAAANVEAAKADIAQLQAQLKDSRNQRGKTQIVAPADGVIAKRNAEAGALTGPDALFHIIKDGTVELAADAGADELPLLQNGAQAQVSVRGRDEAVGGTVRLVSPEIDSSTRLGKVRITLAHSDGLYTGTYGEANIRLPSYRAAAALPETAVSFDSEGKASVLAVDGNGRVSRVPVTAGRKQGGMVEIVSGLENGRAVVRRASAFVNEGDTVKAVEEKGK
;
A
#
# COMPACT_ATOMS: atom_id res chain seq x y z
N MET A 1 -36.45 27.77 -68.07
CA MET A 1 -36.93 27.12 -69.31
C MET A 1 -37.83 26.02 -68.87
N SER A 2 -39.01 26.32 -69.01
CA SER A 2 -40.11 25.87 -69.89
C SER A 2 -40.69 24.56 -69.41
N LEU A 3 -41.82 24.61 -68.93
CA LEU A 3 -43.21 24.58 -69.43
C LEU A 3 -43.84 23.24 -69.32
N ASN A 4 -44.84 23.11 -68.42
CA ASN A 4 -46.28 22.82 -68.66
C ASN A 4 -46.61 22.07 -69.99
N PRO A 5 -47.84 21.56 -70.18
CA PRO A 5 -49.02 21.28 -69.32
C PRO A 5 -49.92 20.11 -69.82
N THR A 6 -51.12 20.06 -69.29
CA THR A 6 -52.45 19.72 -69.87
C THR A 6 -52.99 18.32 -69.62
N LEU A 7 -54.12 18.29 -68.93
CA LEU A 7 -55.55 18.22 -69.33
C LEU A 7 -56.02 16.79 -69.78
N LEU A 8 -57.01 16.22 -69.12
CA LEU A 8 -58.35 16.18 -69.72
C LEU A 8 -59.39 15.41 -68.86
N ARG A 9 -60.47 16.06 -68.68
CA ARG A 9 -61.78 15.65 -68.19
C ARG A 9 -62.27 14.29 -68.72
N LEU A 10 -63.06 13.52 -67.96
CA LEU A 10 -64.42 13.17 -68.38
C LEU A 10 -65.32 12.74 -67.24
N LEU A 11 -66.49 13.31 -67.26
CA LEU A 11 -67.77 13.16 -66.59
C LEU A 11 -68.30 11.76 -66.81
N MET A 12 -69.03 11.17 -65.84
CA MET A 12 -70.49 10.77 -65.96
C MET A 12 -70.95 9.98 -64.75
N ILE A 13 -71.91 10.51 -64.08
CA ILE A 13 -73.32 10.00 -63.83
C ILE A 13 -73.46 8.84 -62.82
N SER A 14 -74.20 9.20 -61.75
CA SER A 14 -74.89 8.50 -60.70
C SER A 14 -75.85 7.41 -61.21
N PRO A 15 -76.23 6.42 -60.41
CA PRO A 15 -77.43 6.63 -59.57
C PRO A 15 -77.34 6.05 -58.15
N LEU A 16 -78.04 6.73 -57.31
CA LEU A 16 -78.71 6.53 -56.06
C LEU A 16 -79.30 5.11 -55.84
N LEU A 17 -78.91 4.43 -54.73
CA LEU A 17 -79.67 3.40 -54.08
C LEU A 17 -79.54 3.52 -52.57
N LEU A 18 -80.65 3.92 -51.93
CA LEU A 18 -80.85 3.86 -50.51
C LEU A 18 -80.96 2.37 -50.09
N THR A 19 -80.20 1.98 -49.06
CA THR A 19 -80.63 0.90 -48.17
C THR A 19 -80.28 1.32 -46.75
N ALA A 20 -81.35 1.43 -45.96
CA ALA A 20 -81.29 1.54 -44.52
C ALA A 20 -80.76 0.27 -43.94
N ALA A 21 -79.88 0.38 -42.89
CA ALA A 21 -79.82 -0.63 -41.84
C ALA A 21 -79.00 -0.24 -40.65
N CYS A 22 -79.58 -0.26 -39.55
CA CYS A 22 -79.14 -0.66 -38.21
C CYS A 22 -77.86 -0.01 -37.64
N GLY A 23 -78.11 0.82 -36.66
CA GLY A 23 -77.14 1.24 -35.64
C GLY A 23 -76.61 0.04 -34.87
N GLY A 24 -75.31 -0.18 -35.00
CA GLY A 24 -74.53 -0.91 -34.00
C GLY A 24 -73.90 0.13 -33.08
N ALA A 25 -74.30 0.12 -31.84
CA ALA A 25 -73.62 0.86 -30.79
C ALA A 25 -72.10 0.53 -30.81
N PRO A 26 -71.22 1.45 -30.59
CA PRO A 26 -69.80 1.11 -30.42
C PRO A 26 -69.65 0.18 -29.21
N GLU A 27 -69.28 -1.07 -29.44
CA GLU A 27 -68.79 -1.95 -28.39
C GLU A 27 -67.63 -1.21 -27.72
N ASP A 28 -67.86 -0.84 -26.47
CA ASP A 28 -66.79 -0.46 -25.53
C ASP A 28 -65.81 -1.63 -25.51
N LYS A 29 -64.77 -1.55 -26.34
CA LYS A 29 -63.58 -2.38 -26.14
C LYS A 29 -63.07 -2.01 -24.75
N LYS A 30 -63.38 -2.80 -23.73
CA LYS A 30 -62.68 -2.82 -22.48
C LYS A 30 -61.19 -3.01 -22.83
N GLU A 31 -60.43 -1.90 -22.82
CA GLU A 31 -58.98 -1.95 -22.93
C GLU A 31 -58.49 -2.92 -21.85
N GLU A 32 -57.85 -4.02 -22.25
CA GLU A 32 -57.23 -4.91 -21.27
C GLU A 32 -56.23 -4.11 -20.46
N PRO A 33 -56.33 -4.15 -19.12
CA PRO A 33 -55.48 -3.33 -18.28
C PRO A 33 -53.97 -3.67 -18.54
N LEU A 34 -53.17 -2.66 -18.78
CA LEU A 34 -51.74 -2.76 -19.06
C LEU A 34 -51.06 -3.61 -17.98
N ARG A 35 -50.36 -4.65 -18.37
CA ARG A 35 -49.60 -5.49 -17.42
C ARG A 35 -48.31 -4.79 -17.04
N VAL A 36 -48.13 -4.52 -15.76
CA VAL A 36 -46.93 -3.83 -15.23
C VAL A 36 -46.25 -4.67 -14.15
N THR A 37 -44.93 -4.73 -14.21
CA THR A 37 -44.14 -5.36 -13.16
C THR A 37 -44.11 -4.46 -11.94
N VAL A 38 -44.48 -4.98 -10.79
CA VAL A 38 -44.41 -4.28 -9.50
C VAL A 38 -43.37 -4.88 -8.60
N VAL A 39 -42.77 -4.02 -7.78
CA VAL A 39 -41.83 -4.35 -6.69
C VAL A 39 -42.41 -3.83 -5.40
N ARG A 40 -42.04 -4.46 -4.28
CA ARG A 40 -42.43 -3.97 -2.94
C ARG A 40 -41.26 -3.38 -2.23
N ALA A 41 -41.48 -2.27 -1.54
CA ALA A 41 -40.43 -1.74 -0.64
C ALA A 41 -40.17 -2.76 0.48
N ALA A 42 -38.96 -3.21 0.60
CA ALA A 42 -38.52 -4.19 1.60
C ALA A 42 -37.17 -3.78 2.20
N PRO A 43 -36.86 -4.25 3.42
CA PRO A 43 -35.54 -4.08 3.97
C PRO A 43 -34.47 -4.67 3.05
N ALA A 44 -33.42 -3.91 2.77
CA ALA A 44 -32.34 -4.34 1.91
C ALA A 44 -30.98 -3.97 2.53
N ASP A 45 -30.02 -4.88 2.39
CA ASP A 45 -28.63 -4.60 2.75
C ASP A 45 -27.98 -3.85 1.58
N MET A 46 -27.65 -2.59 1.84
CA MET A 46 -27.00 -1.72 0.87
C MET A 46 -25.49 -1.85 1.05
N ALA A 47 -24.88 -2.73 0.26
CA ALA A 47 -23.44 -2.91 0.24
C ALA A 47 -22.79 -1.70 -0.44
N GLN A 48 -21.91 -1.01 0.26
CA GLN A 48 -21.16 0.12 -0.27
C GLN A 48 -19.77 -0.33 -0.69
N THR A 49 -19.37 0.04 -1.91
CA THR A 49 -18.01 -0.12 -2.39
C THR A 49 -17.42 1.25 -2.70
N LEU A 50 -16.22 1.49 -2.25
CA LEU A 50 -15.46 2.70 -2.59
C LEU A 50 -14.38 2.31 -3.59
N ARG A 51 -14.30 3.06 -4.67
CA ARG A 51 -13.29 2.85 -5.72
C ARG A 51 -12.19 3.90 -5.57
N LEU A 52 -10.97 3.44 -5.33
CA LEU A 52 -9.79 4.28 -5.24
C LEU A 52 -8.78 3.87 -6.28
N SER A 53 -8.04 4.84 -6.81
CA SER A 53 -6.97 4.59 -7.76
C SER A 53 -5.62 5.01 -7.18
N GLY A 54 -4.55 4.41 -7.68
CA GLY A 54 -3.21 4.71 -7.22
C GLY A 54 -2.15 3.97 -7.99
N THR A 55 -0.95 3.91 -7.42
CA THR A 55 0.19 3.21 -8.00
C THR A 55 0.73 2.16 -7.05
N LEU A 56 1.22 1.07 -7.59
CA LEU A 56 1.95 0.07 -6.82
C LEU A 56 3.27 0.66 -6.34
N SER A 57 3.56 0.52 -5.07
CA SER A 57 4.81 0.96 -4.45
C SER A 57 5.38 -0.12 -3.55
N ALA A 58 6.67 -0.07 -3.29
CA ALA A 58 7.26 -0.90 -2.27
C ALA A 58 6.58 -0.61 -0.93
N ARG A 59 6.27 -1.64 -0.16
CA ARG A 59 5.81 -1.46 1.22
C ARG A 59 6.91 -0.80 2.07
N GLU A 60 8.15 -1.25 1.87
CA GLU A 60 9.34 -0.67 2.48
C GLU A 60 10.45 -0.63 1.42
N ASP A 61 10.84 0.58 1.02
CA ASP A 61 11.95 0.84 0.11
C ASP A 61 13.20 1.19 0.92
N ILE A 62 14.23 0.37 0.80
CA ILE A 62 15.49 0.55 1.50
C ILE A 62 16.51 1.13 0.53
N ALA A 63 16.87 2.39 0.75
CA ALA A 63 17.95 3.05 0.05
C ALA A 63 19.30 2.63 0.63
N VAL A 64 20.12 1.97 -0.16
CA VAL A 64 21.47 1.53 0.23
C VAL A 64 22.48 2.52 -0.31
N SER A 65 23.09 3.29 0.59
CA SER A 65 24.13 4.27 0.29
C SER A 65 25.41 3.97 1.07
N THR A 66 26.47 4.69 0.77
CA THR A 66 27.75 4.59 1.48
C THR A 66 28.11 5.92 2.12
N PRO A 67 28.66 5.94 3.36
CA PRO A 67 29.24 7.14 3.94
C PRO A 67 30.58 7.54 3.31
N LEU A 68 31.20 6.64 2.51
CA LEU A 68 32.48 6.86 1.86
C LEU A 68 32.23 7.47 0.48
N GLN A 69 32.41 8.77 0.34
CA GLN A 69 32.26 9.51 -0.91
C GLN A 69 33.57 9.63 -1.67
N GLY A 70 33.46 9.73 -3.01
CA GLY A 70 34.62 9.92 -3.88
C GLY A 70 35.48 8.67 -4.07
N LEU A 71 35.02 7.50 -3.61
CA LEU A 71 35.71 6.24 -3.87
C LEU A 71 35.20 5.62 -5.16
N LYS A 72 36.10 5.01 -5.91
CA LYS A 72 35.76 4.29 -7.14
C LYS A 72 35.04 2.97 -6.83
N ILE A 73 33.95 2.69 -7.54
CA ILE A 73 33.27 1.38 -7.52
C ILE A 73 34.09 0.45 -8.41
N VAL A 74 34.71 -0.56 -7.81
CA VAL A 74 35.56 -1.52 -8.53
C VAL A 74 34.75 -2.60 -9.21
N ALA A 75 33.73 -3.11 -8.51
CA ALA A 75 32.86 -4.18 -9.02
C ALA A 75 31.45 -4.02 -8.48
N VAL A 76 30.47 -4.45 -9.27
CA VAL A 76 29.05 -4.57 -8.91
C VAL A 76 28.65 -6.03 -9.12
N TYR A 77 28.03 -6.64 -8.10
CA TYR A 77 27.72 -8.08 -8.05
C TYR A 77 26.22 -8.37 -8.13
N ALA A 78 25.38 -7.34 -8.13
CA ALA A 78 23.92 -7.51 -8.18
C ALA A 78 23.28 -6.46 -9.08
N ASP A 79 22.22 -6.84 -9.79
CA ASP A 79 21.52 -5.97 -10.73
C ASP A 79 20.03 -5.78 -10.34
N ALA A 80 19.36 -4.84 -11.00
CA ALA A 80 17.93 -4.63 -10.82
C ALA A 80 17.16 -5.90 -11.18
N GLY A 81 16.23 -6.30 -10.31
CA GLY A 81 15.47 -7.55 -10.41
C GLY A 81 16.05 -8.72 -9.61
N ASP A 82 17.31 -8.64 -9.16
CA ASP A 82 17.90 -9.71 -8.38
C ASP A 82 17.30 -9.79 -6.97
N THR A 83 17.11 -11.04 -6.50
CA THR A 83 16.77 -11.29 -5.10
C THR A 83 18.04 -11.38 -4.27
N VAL A 84 18.13 -10.59 -3.20
CA VAL A 84 19.30 -10.50 -2.33
C VAL A 84 18.96 -10.84 -0.90
N LYS A 85 19.96 -11.37 -0.17
CA LYS A 85 19.86 -11.67 1.25
C LYS A 85 20.61 -10.63 2.09
N ARG A 86 20.17 -10.44 3.31
CA ARG A 86 20.86 -9.58 4.28
C ARG A 86 22.33 -9.98 4.41
N GLY A 87 23.21 -8.99 4.31
CA GLY A 87 24.67 -9.19 4.35
C GLY A 87 25.30 -9.61 3.02
N GLN A 88 24.51 -9.86 1.97
CA GLN A 88 25.05 -10.15 0.64
C GLN A 88 25.77 -8.90 0.10
N VAL A 89 26.99 -9.09 -0.45
CA VAL A 89 27.75 -8.02 -1.07
C VAL A 89 27.13 -7.67 -2.41
N LEU A 90 26.79 -6.38 -2.57
CA LEU A 90 26.18 -5.82 -3.78
C LEU A 90 27.22 -5.13 -4.67
N ALA A 91 28.17 -4.44 -4.06
CA ALA A 91 29.25 -3.76 -4.77
C ALA A 91 30.51 -3.68 -3.90
N GLN A 92 31.66 -3.55 -4.55
CA GLN A 92 32.95 -3.35 -3.94
C GLN A 92 33.50 -1.97 -4.32
N LEU A 93 33.87 -1.19 -3.33
CA LEU A 93 34.61 0.07 -3.51
C LEU A 93 36.11 -0.18 -3.46
N GLU A 94 36.88 0.78 -3.99
CA GLU A 94 38.31 0.76 -3.88
C GLU A 94 38.76 0.79 -2.40
N ASP A 95 39.61 -0.19 -2.00
CA ASP A 95 39.96 -0.44 -0.59
C ASP A 95 41.45 -0.32 -0.29
N VAL A 96 42.30 0.08 -1.28
CA VAL A 96 43.75 0.11 -1.17
C VAL A 96 44.22 0.86 0.07
N ASN A 97 43.67 2.02 0.35
CA ASN A 97 44.02 2.82 1.52
C ASN A 97 43.54 2.18 2.83
N ALA A 98 42.31 1.67 2.87
CA ALA A 98 41.75 1.04 4.05
C ALA A 98 42.50 -0.26 4.40
N ASP A 99 42.86 -1.05 3.40
CA ASP A 99 43.59 -2.29 3.56
C ASP A 99 45.05 -2.02 4.02
N SER A 100 45.69 -0.99 3.49
CA SER A 100 47.05 -0.57 3.92
C SER A 100 47.03 -0.11 5.39
N GLN A 101 46.06 0.69 5.80
CA GLN A 101 45.89 1.14 7.18
C GLN A 101 45.63 -0.04 8.14
N LEU A 102 44.80 -1.00 7.71
CA LEU A 102 44.55 -2.22 8.49
C LEU A 102 45.85 -2.98 8.74
N ARG A 103 46.64 -3.29 7.69
CA ARG A 103 47.92 -4.00 7.80
C ARG A 103 48.91 -3.27 8.69
N GLN A 104 49.00 -1.93 8.58
CA GLN A 104 49.85 -1.11 9.44
C GLN A 104 49.47 -1.28 10.91
N THR A 105 48.19 -1.15 11.26
CA THR A 105 47.69 -1.28 12.63
C THR A 105 47.89 -2.69 13.18
N GLU A 106 47.73 -3.73 12.36
CA GLU A 106 48.03 -5.12 12.73
C GLU A 106 49.51 -5.32 13.06
N ALA A 107 50.42 -4.73 12.27
CA ALA A 107 51.85 -4.80 12.54
C ALA A 107 52.22 -4.08 13.84
N GLN A 108 51.59 -2.90 14.12
CA GLN A 108 51.80 -2.17 15.38
C GLN A 108 51.34 -2.99 16.58
N LEU A 109 50.18 -3.62 16.52
CA LEU A 109 49.67 -4.50 17.58
C LEU A 109 50.57 -5.72 17.80
N ALA A 110 51.11 -6.32 16.73
CA ALA A 110 52.06 -7.43 16.85
C ALA A 110 53.34 -7.00 17.59
N ARG A 111 53.88 -5.81 17.27
CA ARG A 111 55.05 -5.22 17.97
C ARG A 111 54.74 -4.99 19.46
N ALA A 112 53.59 -4.36 19.80
CA ALA A 112 53.22 -4.11 21.20
C ALA A 112 53.05 -5.42 22.00
N LYS A 113 52.50 -6.48 21.38
CA LYS A 113 52.43 -7.81 22.01
C LYS A 113 53.82 -8.41 22.27
N ALA A 114 54.77 -8.19 21.39
CA ALA A 114 56.16 -8.63 21.62
C ALA A 114 56.79 -7.83 22.79
N GLN A 115 56.56 -6.51 22.87
CA GLN A 115 57.00 -5.67 23.97
C GLN A 115 56.42 -6.09 25.32
N LEU A 116 55.12 -6.43 25.35
CA LEU A 116 54.47 -6.98 26.58
C LEU A 116 55.18 -8.23 27.05
N ARG A 117 55.50 -9.18 26.15
CA ARG A 117 56.25 -10.41 26.53
C ARG A 117 57.60 -10.10 27.14
N SER A 118 58.32 -9.09 26.61
CA SER A 118 59.61 -8.62 27.18
C SER A 118 59.41 -8.05 28.57
N GLN A 119 58.41 -7.18 28.80
CA GLN A 119 58.11 -6.62 30.12
C GLN A 119 57.66 -7.68 31.12
N GLN A 120 56.89 -8.67 30.67
CA GLN A 120 56.49 -9.79 31.52
C GLN A 120 57.72 -10.66 31.97
N ALA A 121 58.65 -10.88 31.09
CA ALA A 121 59.90 -11.57 31.44
C ALA A 121 60.69 -10.78 32.47
N ALA A 122 60.88 -9.48 32.27
CA ALA A 122 61.58 -8.59 33.21
C ALA A 122 60.89 -8.53 34.60
N ALA A 123 59.54 -8.45 34.60
CA ALA A 123 58.73 -8.48 35.83
C ALA A 123 58.85 -9.80 36.56
N ALA A 124 58.84 -10.94 35.83
CA ALA A 124 59.03 -12.29 36.42
C ALA A 124 60.41 -12.40 37.05
N GLU A 125 61.48 -11.89 36.41
CA GLU A 125 62.83 -11.88 36.95
C GLU A 125 62.95 -11.06 38.23
N ALA A 126 62.45 -9.81 38.23
CA ALA A 126 62.42 -8.91 39.37
C ALA A 126 61.64 -9.53 40.56
N ALA A 127 60.48 -10.11 40.30
CA ALA A 127 59.66 -10.81 41.32
C ALA A 127 60.38 -12.04 41.90
N ALA A 128 61.06 -12.83 41.06
CA ALA A 128 61.84 -13.98 41.52
C ALA A 128 63.02 -13.55 42.38
N THR A 129 63.71 -12.46 42.03
CA THR A 129 64.76 -11.86 42.85
C THR A 129 64.26 -11.38 44.20
N LEU A 130 63.18 -10.62 44.23
CA LEU A 130 62.53 -10.16 45.47
C LEU A 130 62.15 -11.35 46.35
N LYS A 131 61.62 -12.44 45.77
CA LYS A 131 61.24 -13.66 46.49
C LYS A 131 62.44 -14.35 47.14
N ARG A 132 63.63 -14.32 46.51
CA ARG A 132 64.87 -14.84 47.09
C ARG A 132 65.44 -13.95 48.20
N TYR A 133 65.32 -12.64 48.11
CA TYR A 133 65.84 -11.67 49.07
C TYR A 133 65.00 -11.53 50.32
N ARG A 134 63.74 -11.81 50.33
CA ARG A 134 62.85 -11.77 51.51
C ARG A 134 63.34 -12.61 52.65
N PRO A 135 63.63 -13.92 52.51
CA PRO A 135 64.06 -14.77 53.62
C PRO A 135 65.48 -14.41 54.08
N LEU A 136 66.37 -13.85 53.23
CA LEU A 136 67.69 -13.38 53.62
C LEU A 136 67.63 -12.15 54.48
N ALA A 137 66.71 -11.22 54.24
CA ALA A 137 66.48 -10.06 55.10
C ALA A 137 65.80 -10.43 56.43
N GLU A 138 64.94 -11.43 56.45
CA GLU A 138 64.30 -12.02 57.65
C GLU A 138 65.34 -12.70 58.57
N ALA A 139 66.43 -13.21 57.98
CA ALA A 139 67.55 -13.81 58.66
C ALA A 139 68.70 -12.80 59.01
N ASP A 140 68.43 -11.48 58.87
CA ASP A 140 69.44 -10.39 59.04
C ASP A 140 70.69 -10.56 58.16
N ALA A 141 70.65 -11.36 57.12
CA ALA A 141 71.74 -11.58 56.14
C ALA A 141 71.74 -10.55 55.01
N LEU A 142 70.84 -9.58 54.99
CA LEU A 142 70.69 -8.55 53.99
C LEU A 142 70.22 -7.23 54.58
N SER A 143 70.70 -6.09 54.09
CA SER A 143 70.26 -4.79 54.55
C SER A 143 68.81 -4.46 54.16
N ARG A 144 68.13 -3.72 55.06
CA ARG A 144 66.73 -3.26 54.79
C ARG A 144 66.70 -2.38 53.50
N GLN A 145 67.69 -1.57 53.28
CA GLN A 145 67.84 -0.70 52.13
C GLN A 145 67.85 -1.52 50.84
N GLU A 146 68.55 -2.63 50.80
CA GLU A 146 68.69 -3.48 49.65
C GLU A 146 67.36 -4.27 49.37
N LEU A 147 66.64 -4.74 50.41
CA LEU A 147 65.32 -5.30 50.26
C LEU A 147 64.35 -4.28 49.69
N ASP A 148 64.34 -3.04 50.18
CA ASP A 148 63.48 -1.96 49.69
C ASP A 148 63.74 -1.58 48.24
N GLN A 149 65.07 -1.61 47.85
CA GLN A 149 65.43 -1.45 46.45
C GLN A 149 64.87 -2.54 45.55
N GLN A 150 64.95 -3.80 45.98
CA GLN A 150 64.32 -4.94 45.23
C GLN A 150 62.80 -4.90 45.18
N LYS A 151 62.14 -4.42 46.22
CA LYS A 151 60.67 -4.20 46.23
C LYS A 151 60.30 -3.12 45.21
N SER A 152 61.05 -2.01 45.19
CA SER A 152 60.82 -0.91 44.22
C SER A 152 61.05 -1.36 42.81
N ALA A 153 62.11 -2.13 42.55
CA ALA A 153 62.40 -2.69 41.23
C ALA A 153 61.30 -3.62 40.74
N ALA A 154 60.79 -4.52 41.62
CA ALA A 154 59.68 -5.41 41.28
C ALA A 154 58.39 -4.63 41.01
N ALA A 155 58.08 -3.59 41.82
CA ALA A 155 56.92 -2.76 41.63
C ALA A 155 56.97 -1.99 40.29
N THR A 156 58.16 -1.44 39.95
CA THR A 156 58.37 -0.74 38.68
C THR A 156 58.21 -1.66 37.50
N ALA A 157 58.76 -2.87 37.55
CA ALA A 157 58.61 -3.87 36.49
C ALA A 157 57.14 -4.31 36.32
N ALA A 158 56.42 -4.47 37.42
CA ALA A 158 54.97 -4.76 37.35
C ALA A 158 54.19 -3.61 36.73
N ALA A 159 54.51 -2.35 37.10
CA ALA A 159 53.85 -1.18 36.49
C ALA A 159 54.12 -1.09 34.98
N ASN A 160 55.35 -1.43 34.52
CA ASN A 160 55.67 -1.49 33.10
C ASN A 160 54.84 -2.55 32.33
N VAL A 161 54.51 -3.67 32.95
CA VAL A 161 53.60 -4.68 32.36
C VAL A 161 52.20 -4.10 32.19
N GLU A 162 51.69 -3.37 33.20
CA GLU A 162 50.36 -2.74 33.10
C GLU A 162 50.32 -1.64 32.04
N ALA A 163 51.40 -0.83 31.92
CA ALA A 163 51.53 0.14 30.85
C ALA A 163 51.53 -0.52 29.46
N ALA A 164 52.28 -1.60 29.27
CA ALA A 164 52.29 -2.34 28.01
C ALA A 164 50.94 -3.00 27.68
N LYS A 165 50.16 -3.40 28.68
CA LYS A 165 48.77 -3.87 28.49
C LYS A 165 47.84 -2.76 28.04
N ALA A 166 47.99 -1.55 28.59
CA ALA A 166 47.19 -0.39 28.20
C ALA A 166 47.47 -0.01 26.72
N ASP A 167 48.76 -0.02 26.30
CA ASP A 167 49.14 0.21 24.91
C ASP A 167 48.48 -0.82 23.95
N ILE A 168 48.45 -2.08 24.32
CA ILE A 168 47.76 -3.12 23.53
C ILE A 168 46.26 -2.83 23.46
N ALA A 169 45.60 -2.43 24.55
CA ALA A 169 44.19 -2.11 24.56
C ALA A 169 43.87 -0.94 23.59
N GLN A 170 44.70 0.07 23.58
CA GLN A 170 44.60 1.20 22.65
C GLN A 170 44.73 0.73 21.19
N LEU A 171 45.75 -0.06 20.86
CA LEU A 171 45.95 -0.58 19.52
C LEU A 171 44.87 -1.55 19.06
N GLN A 172 44.26 -2.32 19.99
CA GLN A 172 43.08 -3.16 19.69
C GLN A 172 41.86 -2.33 19.30
N ALA A 173 41.62 -1.18 19.98
CA ALA A 173 40.56 -0.26 19.61
C ALA A 173 40.81 0.31 18.20
N GLN A 174 42.05 0.76 17.92
CA GLN A 174 42.45 1.25 16.60
C GLN A 174 42.30 0.19 15.49
N LEU A 175 42.63 -1.06 15.79
CA LEU A 175 42.43 -2.18 14.86
C LEU A 175 40.97 -2.41 14.55
N LYS A 176 40.07 -2.31 15.55
CA LYS A 176 38.64 -2.41 15.36
C LYS A 176 38.13 -1.32 14.42
N ASP A 177 38.60 -0.09 14.60
CA ASP A 177 38.21 1.06 13.75
C ASP A 177 38.72 0.87 12.30
N SER A 178 39.95 0.43 12.11
CA SER A 178 40.51 0.13 10.78
C SER A 178 39.70 -1.01 10.07
N ARG A 179 39.31 -2.04 10.81
CA ARG A 179 38.45 -3.11 10.29
C ARG A 179 37.05 -2.62 9.89
N ASN A 180 36.47 -1.74 10.71
CA ASN A 180 35.16 -1.14 10.40
C ASN A 180 35.25 -0.27 9.13
N GLN A 181 36.31 0.52 8.97
CA GLN A 181 36.53 1.33 7.77
C GLN A 181 36.67 0.46 6.53
N ARG A 182 37.47 -0.62 6.61
CA ARG A 182 37.58 -1.58 5.52
C ARG A 182 36.24 -2.26 5.21
N GLY A 183 35.48 -2.63 6.24
CA GLY A 183 34.15 -3.21 6.06
C GLY A 183 33.19 -2.29 5.30
N LYS A 184 33.31 -0.96 5.44
CA LYS A 184 32.48 0.01 4.72
C LYS A 184 32.79 0.12 3.23
N THR A 185 33.93 -0.44 2.76
CA THR A 185 34.22 -0.50 1.32
C THR A 185 33.41 -1.60 0.61
N GLN A 186 32.80 -2.51 1.34
CA GLN A 186 31.84 -3.48 0.81
C GLN A 186 30.43 -2.95 1.04
N ILE A 187 29.70 -2.74 -0.04
CA ILE A 187 28.29 -2.35 0.01
C ILE A 187 27.47 -3.63 0.13
N VAL A 188 26.76 -3.78 1.24
CA VAL A 188 25.98 -5.00 1.53
C VAL A 188 24.50 -4.69 1.65
N ALA A 189 23.65 -5.67 1.35
CA ALA A 189 22.20 -5.59 1.54
C ALA A 189 21.88 -5.56 3.05
N PRO A 190 21.14 -4.56 3.55
CA PRO A 190 20.78 -4.45 4.96
C PRO A 190 19.64 -5.40 5.38
N ALA A 191 18.85 -5.90 4.39
CA ALA A 191 17.74 -6.83 4.58
C ALA A 191 17.58 -7.73 3.36
N ASP A 192 16.77 -8.77 3.52
CA ASP A 192 16.31 -9.60 2.40
C ASP A 192 15.36 -8.80 1.51
N GLY A 193 15.38 -9.03 0.19
CA GLY A 193 14.49 -8.34 -0.72
C GLY A 193 14.88 -8.45 -2.19
N VAL A 194 14.24 -7.63 -3.02
CA VAL A 194 14.47 -7.55 -4.47
C VAL A 194 15.02 -6.17 -4.80
N ILE A 195 16.07 -6.09 -5.60
CA ILE A 195 16.63 -4.82 -6.06
C ILE A 195 15.65 -4.16 -7.04
N ALA A 196 15.07 -3.04 -6.63
CA ALA A 196 14.18 -2.25 -7.48
C ALA A 196 14.95 -1.38 -8.47
N LYS A 197 16.09 -0.81 -8.02
CA LYS A 197 16.90 0.10 -8.83
C LYS A 197 18.36 -0.03 -8.46
N ARG A 198 19.24 -0.01 -9.46
CA ARG A 198 20.69 0.04 -9.33
C ARG A 198 21.18 1.34 -9.95
N ASN A 199 21.85 2.18 -9.15
CA ASN A 199 22.57 3.37 -9.60
C ASN A 199 24.09 3.15 -9.55
N ALA A 200 24.55 2.07 -8.91
CA ALA A 200 25.95 1.71 -8.85
C ALA A 200 26.47 1.26 -10.22
N GLU A 201 27.53 1.88 -10.71
CA GLU A 201 28.21 1.52 -11.96
C GLU A 201 29.70 1.28 -11.71
N ALA A 202 30.25 0.20 -12.24
CA ALA A 202 31.65 -0.08 -12.13
C ALA A 202 32.48 1.02 -12.83
N GLY A 203 33.46 1.57 -12.12
CA GLY A 203 34.26 2.69 -12.61
C GLY A 203 33.78 4.07 -12.15
N ALA A 204 32.52 4.22 -11.74
CA ALA A 204 31.98 5.47 -11.21
C ALA A 204 32.52 5.77 -9.81
N LEU A 205 32.44 7.04 -9.40
CA LEU A 205 32.74 7.47 -8.04
C LEU A 205 31.46 7.48 -7.19
N THR A 206 31.58 7.11 -5.91
CA THR A 206 30.49 7.21 -4.95
C THR A 206 30.12 8.65 -4.64
N GLY A 207 28.81 8.95 -4.64
CA GLY A 207 28.23 10.26 -4.34
C GLY A 207 27.25 10.19 -3.17
N PRO A 208 26.44 11.25 -2.99
CA PRO A 208 25.42 11.33 -1.94
C PRO A 208 24.21 10.43 -2.21
N ASP A 209 24.00 10.02 -3.46
CA ASP A 209 22.83 9.26 -3.87
C ASP A 209 22.92 7.79 -3.44
N ALA A 210 21.76 7.16 -3.29
CA ALA A 210 21.69 5.74 -3.02
C ALA A 210 22.21 4.92 -4.21
N LEU A 211 23.07 3.96 -3.93
CA LEU A 211 23.65 3.05 -4.92
C LEU A 211 22.66 1.97 -5.35
N PHE A 212 21.80 1.53 -4.43
CA PHE A 212 20.75 0.56 -4.69
C PHE A 212 19.46 0.94 -3.94
N HIS A 213 18.33 0.54 -4.49
CA HIS A 213 17.03 0.53 -3.83
C HIS A 213 16.54 -0.90 -3.72
N ILE A 214 16.18 -1.35 -2.52
CA ILE A 214 15.75 -2.72 -2.26
C ILE A 214 14.32 -2.70 -1.74
N ILE A 215 13.42 -3.41 -2.43
CA ILE A 215 12.08 -3.71 -1.93
C ILE A 215 12.22 -4.82 -0.90
N LYS A 216 12.07 -4.49 0.36
CA LYS A 216 12.19 -5.44 1.46
C LYS A 216 11.17 -6.57 1.30
N ASP A 217 11.64 -7.81 1.46
CA ASP A 217 10.86 -9.04 1.31
C ASP A 217 10.11 -9.14 -0.03
N GLY A 218 10.45 -8.31 -1.04
CA GLY A 218 9.73 -8.23 -2.29
C GLY A 218 8.28 -7.75 -2.18
N THR A 219 7.87 -7.19 -1.03
CA THR A 219 6.47 -6.86 -0.76
C THR A 219 6.07 -5.55 -1.41
N VAL A 220 5.05 -5.63 -2.26
CA VAL A 220 4.45 -4.49 -2.96
C VAL A 220 3.05 -4.22 -2.41
N GLU A 221 2.67 -2.97 -2.27
CA GLU A 221 1.34 -2.51 -1.87
C GLU A 221 0.79 -1.47 -2.85
N LEU A 222 -0.53 -1.33 -2.91
CA LEU A 222 -1.15 -0.23 -3.64
C LEU A 222 -1.17 1.02 -2.74
N ALA A 223 -0.55 2.08 -3.21
CA ALA A 223 -0.66 3.42 -2.65
C ALA A 223 -1.79 4.16 -3.40
N ALA A 224 -3.00 4.06 -2.88
CA ALA A 224 -4.17 4.69 -3.45
C ALA A 224 -4.39 6.09 -2.89
N ASP A 225 -5.03 6.95 -3.68
CA ASP A 225 -5.42 8.30 -3.31
C ASP A 225 -6.91 8.33 -2.97
N ALA A 226 -7.26 8.94 -1.83
CA ALA A 226 -8.64 9.12 -1.39
C ALA A 226 -8.92 10.59 -1.09
N GLY A 227 -10.11 11.06 -1.46
CA GLY A 227 -10.57 12.40 -1.12
C GLY A 227 -10.78 12.59 0.39
N ALA A 228 -10.77 13.83 0.85
CA ALA A 228 -10.95 14.15 2.26
C ALA A 228 -12.32 13.68 2.82
N ASP A 229 -13.34 13.62 1.97
CA ASP A 229 -14.68 13.11 2.26
C ASP A 229 -14.78 11.58 2.25
N GLU A 230 -13.87 10.90 1.57
CA GLU A 230 -13.82 9.44 1.46
C GLU A 230 -13.04 8.79 2.63
N LEU A 231 -12.00 9.48 3.14
CA LEU A 231 -11.14 8.96 4.20
C LEU A 231 -11.90 8.51 5.46
N PRO A 232 -12.92 9.25 5.97
CA PRO A 232 -13.68 8.83 7.15
C PRO A 232 -14.50 7.55 6.95
N LEU A 233 -14.77 7.15 5.70
CA LEU A 233 -15.50 5.94 5.37
C LEU A 233 -14.63 4.70 5.44
N LEU A 234 -13.30 4.88 5.41
CA LEU A 234 -12.32 3.81 5.35
C LEU A 234 -11.90 3.37 6.76
N GLN A 235 -11.72 2.06 6.91
CA GLN A 235 -11.20 1.46 8.13
C GLN A 235 -10.04 0.53 7.81
N ASN A 236 -9.04 0.53 8.69
CA ASN A 236 -7.97 -0.45 8.62
C ASN A 236 -8.57 -1.87 8.74
N GLY A 237 -8.10 -2.80 7.92
CA GLY A 237 -8.65 -4.15 7.82
C GLY A 237 -9.77 -4.33 6.80
N ALA A 238 -10.27 -3.26 6.18
CA ALA A 238 -11.28 -3.36 5.13
C ALA A 238 -10.75 -4.17 3.94
N GLN A 239 -11.59 -5.06 3.41
CA GLN A 239 -11.25 -5.90 2.27
C GLN A 239 -11.34 -5.11 0.98
N ALA A 240 -10.39 -5.33 0.09
CA ALA A 240 -10.31 -4.70 -1.22
C ALA A 240 -10.08 -5.74 -2.32
N GLN A 241 -10.58 -5.44 -3.51
CA GLN A 241 -10.21 -6.15 -4.74
C GLN A 241 -9.42 -5.15 -5.60
N VAL A 242 -8.18 -5.49 -5.90
CA VAL A 242 -7.26 -4.59 -6.60
C VAL A 242 -7.05 -5.09 -8.02
N SER A 243 -7.51 -4.30 -8.98
CA SER A 243 -7.25 -4.52 -10.41
C SER A 243 -5.95 -3.81 -10.79
N VAL A 244 -4.98 -4.54 -11.30
CA VAL A 244 -3.68 -4.01 -11.69
C VAL A 244 -3.58 -4.01 -13.21
N ARG A 245 -3.13 -2.91 -13.78
CA ARG A 245 -3.00 -2.79 -15.24
C ARG A 245 -2.05 -3.87 -15.79
N GLY A 246 -2.51 -4.60 -16.81
CA GLY A 246 -1.76 -5.70 -17.43
C GLY A 246 -2.00 -7.07 -16.77
N ARG A 247 -2.95 -7.17 -15.84
CA ARG A 247 -3.45 -8.44 -15.30
C ARG A 247 -4.95 -8.54 -15.51
N ASP A 248 -5.41 -9.73 -15.89
CA ASP A 248 -6.84 -9.99 -16.10
C ASP A 248 -7.56 -10.26 -14.77
N GLU A 249 -6.87 -10.82 -13.78
CA GLU A 249 -7.45 -11.15 -12.48
C GLU A 249 -7.15 -10.07 -11.44
N ALA A 250 -8.18 -9.71 -10.68
CA ALA A 250 -8.03 -8.83 -9.54
C ALA A 250 -7.33 -9.56 -8.38
N VAL A 251 -6.41 -8.87 -7.74
CA VAL A 251 -5.68 -9.37 -6.56
C VAL A 251 -6.43 -8.96 -5.30
N GLY A 252 -6.70 -9.92 -4.42
CA GLY A 252 -7.23 -9.62 -3.09
C GLY A 252 -6.29 -8.72 -2.30
N GLY A 253 -6.85 -7.79 -1.55
CA GLY A 253 -6.07 -6.88 -0.72
C GLY A 253 -6.79 -6.49 0.56
N THR A 254 -6.06 -5.88 1.48
CA THR A 254 -6.59 -5.39 2.74
C THR A 254 -6.04 -3.99 3.01
N VAL A 255 -6.89 -3.06 3.40
CA VAL A 255 -6.49 -1.71 3.82
C VAL A 255 -5.63 -1.83 5.07
N ARG A 256 -4.34 -1.55 4.94
CA ARG A 256 -3.37 -1.60 6.04
C ARG A 256 -3.30 -0.29 6.81
N LEU A 257 -3.34 0.81 6.07
CA LEU A 257 -3.16 2.14 6.65
C LEU A 257 -3.99 3.16 5.87
N VAL A 258 -4.78 3.93 6.58
CA VAL A 258 -5.36 5.18 6.10
C VAL A 258 -4.51 6.30 6.68
N SER A 259 -3.88 7.12 5.82
CA SER A 259 -3.00 8.21 6.28
C SER A 259 -3.81 9.21 7.11
N PRO A 260 -3.30 9.63 8.27
CA PRO A 260 -3.90 10.70 9.05
C PRO A 260 -3.64 12.09 8.46
N GLU A 261 -2.76 12.18 7.46
CA GLU A 261 -2.36 13.42 6.79
C GLU A 261 -3.01 13.52 5.41
N ILE A 262 -3.54 14.69 5.11
CA ILE A 262 -4.05 15.07 3.79
C ILE A 262 -3.05 16.05 3.19
N ASP A 263 -2.57 15.76 1.99
CA ASP A 263 -1.71 16.67 1.25
C ASP A 263 -2.45 17.96 0.93
N SER A 264 -1.91 19.09 1.38
CA SER A 264 -2.57 20.40 1.26
C SER A 264 -2.70 20.90 -0.18
N SER A 265 -1.84 20.42 -1.08
CA SER A 265 -1.83 20.83 -2.49
C SER A 265 -2.83 20.05 -3.32
N THR A 266 -2.92 18.74 -3.10
CA THR A 266 -3.81 17.83 -3.84
C THR A 266 -5.14 17.59 -3.13
N ARG A 267 -5.22 17.84 -1.82
CA ARG A 267 -6.34 17.53 -0.92
C ARG A 267 -6.69 16.05 -0.86
N LEU A 268 -5.71 15.20 -1.16
CA LEU A 268 -5.84 13.75 -1.12
C LEU A 268 -5.07 13.17 0.07
N GLY A 269 -5.64 12.15 0.67
CA GLY A 269 -4.96 11.31 1.66
C GLY A 269 -4.50 10.01 1.02
N LYS A 270 -3.40 9.43 1.54
CA LYS A 270 -2.88 8.15 1.06
C LYS A 270 -3.51 6.99 1.80
N VAL A 271 -3.95 5.99 1.05
CA VAL A 271 -4.47 4.72 1.55
C VAL A 271 -3.54 3.60 1.09
N ARG A 272 -2.96 2.87 2.04
CA ARG A 272 -2.05 1.76 1.76
C ARG A 272 -2.81 0.44 1.82
N ILE A 273 -2.82 -0.29 0.73
CA ILE A 273 -3.53 -1.56 0.61
C ILE A 273 -2.51 -2.66 0.37
N THR A 274 -2.34 -3.54 1.37
CA THR A 274 -1.49 -4.72 1.24
C THR A 274 -2.16 -5.72 0.31
N LEU A 275 -1.41 -6.26 -0.63
CA LEU A 275 -1.87 -7.26 -1.59
C LEU A 275 -1.64 -8.67 -1.04
N ALA A 276 -2.49 -9.61 -1.41
CA ALA A 276 -2.40 -11.01 -0.96
C ALA A 276 -1.12 -11.69 -1.48
N HIS A 277 -0.63 -11.28 -2.63
CA HIS A 277 0.64 -11.71 -3.22
C HIS A 277 1.24 -10.58 -4.06
N SER A 278 2.57 -10.57 -4.16
CA SER A 278 3.33 -9.55 -4.91
C SER A 278 3.97 -10.10 -6.19
N ASP A 279 3.79 -11.39 -6.49
CA ASP A 279 4.44 -12.06 -7.62
C ASP A 279 4.02 -11.45 -8.96
N GLY A 280 5.00 -11.04 -9.75
CA GLY A 280 4.79 -10.41 -11.04
C GLY A 280 4.14 -9.03 -10.97
N LEU A 281 4.19 -8.37 -9.81
CA LEU A 281 3.75 -6.99 -9.63
C LEU A 281 4.97 -6.05 -9.61
N TYR A 282 4.92 -5.01 -10.43
CA TYR A 282 6.00 -4.04 -10.54
C TYR A 282 5.61 -2.73 -9.89
N THR A 283 6.52 -2.15 -9.12
CA THR A 283 6.36 -0.79 -8.56
C THR A 283 6.21 0.23 -9.68
N GLY A 284 5.37 1.25 -9.46
CA GLY A 284 5.04 2.25 -10.48
C GLY A 284 3.86 1.86 -11.38
N THR A 285 3.37 0.60 -11.32
CA THR A 285 2.20 0.19 -12.09
C THR A 285 0.93 0.79 -11.52
N TYR A 286 0.03 1.28 -12.37
CA TYR A 286 -1.28 1.78 -11.98
C TYR A 286 -2.19 0.64 -11.52
N GLY A 287 -2.93 0.88 -10.45
CA GLY A 287 -3.93 -0.03 -9.91
C GLY A 287 -5.17 0.69 -9.42
N GLU A 288 -6.27 -0.05 -9.37
CA GLU A 288 -7.57 0.42 -8.90
C GLU A 288 -8.11 -0.54 -7.85
N ALA A 289 -8.44 -0.03 -6.68
CA ALA A 289 -8.98 -0.80 -5.57
C ALA A 289 -10.48 -0.57 -5.42
N ASN A 290 -11.25 -1.65 -5.39
CA ASN A 290 -12.65 -1.66 -4.98
C ASN A 290 -12.71 -2.12 -3.51
N ILE A 291 -12.87 -1.18 -2.59
CA ILE A 291 -12.87 -1.41 -1.15
C ILE A 291 -14.30 -1.64 -0.69
N ARG A 292 -14.54 -2.74 0.00
CA ARG A 292 -15.83 -3.03 0.60
C ARG A 292 -15.99 -2.23 1.90
N LEU A 293 -16.97 -1.32 1.91
CA LEU A 293 -17.33 -0.58 3.11
C LEU A 293 -18.37 -1.36 3.94
N PRO A 294 -18.55 -1.01 5.22
CA PRO A 294 -19.60 -1.60 6.05
C PRO A 294 -20.95 -1.49 5.38
N SER A 295 -21.72 -2.59 5.32
CA SER A 295 -23.06 -2.59 4.77
C SER A 295 -24.01 -1.80 5.70
N TYR A 296 -24.89 -1.02 5.10
CA TYR A 296 -25.98 -0.34 5.78
C TYR A 296 -27.29 -1.08 5.47
N ARG A 297 -28.08 -1.40 6.46
CA ARG A 297 -29.38 -2.01 6.28
C ARG A 297 -30.46 -0.92 6.22
N ALA A 298 -30.94 -0.65 5.01
CA ALA A 298 -32.09 0.23 4.81
C ALA A 298 -33.37 -0.44 5.31
N ALA A 299 -34.24 0.30 6.00
CA ALA A 299 -35.52 -0.22 6.47
C ALA A 299 -36.50 -0.48 5.30
N ALA A 300 -36.40 0.31 4.23
CA ALA A 300 -37.12 0.15 2.99
C ALA A 300 -36.23 0.59 1.83
N ALA A 301 -36.12 -0.24 0.80
CA ALA A 301 -35.40 0.11 -0.43
C ALA A 301 -36.20 -0.33 -1.65
N LEU A 302 -36.00 0.41 -2.75
CA LEU A 302 -36.60 0.12 -4.06
C LEU A 302 -35.47 0.15 -5.13
N PRO A 303 -35.65 -0.60 -6.24
CA PRO A 303 -34.79 -0.42 -7.40
C PRO A 303 -34.80 1.04 -7.88
N GLU A 304 -33.65 1.57 -8.29
CA GLU A 304 -33.53 2.95 -8.77
C GLU A 304 -34.48 3.23 -9.93
N THR A 305 -34.79 2.23 -10.75
CA THR A 305 -35.71 2.34 -11.86
C THR A 305 -37.19 2.55 -11.43
N ALA A 306 -37.52 2.30 -10.16
CA ALA A 306 -38.86 2.47 -9.60
C ALA A 306 -39.06 3.89 -9.00
N VAL A 307 -38.01 4.67 -8.85
CA VAL A 307 -38.04 6.00 -8.25
C VAL A 307 -37.80 7.05 -9.34
N SER A 308 -38.71 7.99 -9.46
CA SER A 308 -38.56 9.15 -10.36
C SER A 308 -38.09 10.38 -9.59
N PHE A 309 -37.18 11.13 -10.16
CA PHE A 309 -36.71 12.41 -9.60
C PHE A 309 -37.15 13.53 -10.55
N ASP A 310 -37.70 14.59 -10.01
CA ASP A 310 -38.02 15.80 -10.78
C ASP A 310 -36.77 16.70 -10.95
N SER A 311 -36.97 17.83 -11.64
CA SER A 311 -35.91 18.81 -11.88
C SER A 311 -35.41 19.51 -10.59
N GLU A 312 -36.18 19.44 -9.50
CA GLU A 312 -35.80 19.98 -8.19
C GLU A 312 -35.19 18.88 -7.28
N GLY A 313 -35.02 17.63 -7.78
CA GLY A 313 -34.49 16.50 -7.03
C GLY A 313 -35.48 15.84 -6.08
N LYS A 314 -36.78 16.19 -6.12
CA LYS A 314 -37.82 15.54 -5.32
C LYS A 314 -38.13 14.16 -5.87
N ALA A 315 -38.13 13.18 -4.99
CA ALA A 315 -38.40 11.80 -5.37
C ALA A 315 -39.90 11.47 -5.32
N SER A 316 -40.37 10.68 -6.28
CA SER A 316 -41.71 10.11 -6.29
C SER A 316 -41.71 8.69 -6.84
N VAL A 317 -42.71 7.91 -6.46
CA VAL A 317 -42.94 6.56 -6.95
C VAL A 317 -44.38 6.41 -7.49
N LEU A 318 -44.58 5.51 -8.43
CA LEU A 318 -45.93 5.14 -8.89
C LEU A 318 -46.39 3.92 -8.08
N ALA A 319 -47.25 4.16 -7.08
CA ALA A 319 -47.82 3.10 -6.25
C ALA A 319 -49.06 2.55 -6.87
N VAL A 320 -49.26 1.23 -6.74
CA VAL A 320 -50.46 0.52 -7.24
C VAL A 320 -51.32 0.08 -6.05
N ASP A 321 -52.59 0.40 -6.06
CA ASP A 321 -53.51 -0.03 -5.01
C ASP A 321 -54.09 -1.44 -5.26
N GLY A 322 -54.92 -1.94 -4.33
CA GLY A 322 -55.54 -3.26 -4.44
C GLY A 322 -56.50 -3.43 -5.64
N ASN A 323 -56.95 -2.33 -6.24
CA ASN A 323 -57.82 -2.29 -7.40
C ASN A 323 -57.06 -2.12 -8.72
N GLY A 324 -55.73 -2.05 -8.64
CA GLY A 324 -54.84 -1.84 -9.80
C GLY A 324 -54.75 -0.40 -10.24
N ARG A 325 -55.23 0.58 -9.46
CA ARG A 325 -55.10 2.00 -9.80
C ARG A 325 -53.75 2.56 -9.42
N VAL A 326 -53.13 3.29 -10.33
CA VAL A 326 -51.84 3.91 -10.16
C VAL A 326 -51.97 5.31 -9.56
N SER A 327 -51.19 5.60 -8.52
CA SER A 327 -51.12 6.92 -7.91
C SER A 327 -49.66 7.32 -7.76
N ARG A 328 -49.35 8.60 -7.99
CA ARG A 328 -48.02 9.17 -7.73
C ARG A 328 -47.89 9.50 -6.25
N VAL A 329 -46.94 8.91 -5.58
CA VAL A 329 -46.68 9.11 -4.15
C VAL A 329 -45.32 9.82 -3.99
N PRO A 330 -45.28 11.02 -3.40
CA PRO A 330 -44.05 11.67 -3.06
C PRO A 330 -43.36 10.88 -1.95
N VAL A 331 -42.03 10.67 -2.09
CA VAL A 331 -41.22 9.94 -1.12
C VAL A 331 -39.96 10.72 -0.79
N THR A 332 -39.42 10.51 0.38
CA THR A 332 -38.09 11.01 0.73
C THR A 332 -37.07 9.90 0.42
N ALA A 333 -36.28 10.14 -0.62
CA ALA A 333 -35.20 9.23 -0.98
C ALA A 333 -33.99 9.48 -0.06
N GLY A 334 -33.38 8.39 0.43
CA GLY A 334 -32.15 8.40 1.17
C GLY A 334 -30.94 8.05 0.27
N ARG A 335 -30.11 7.14 0.73
CA ARG A 335 -28.90 6.70 0.02
C ARG A 335 -29.26 5.92 -1.26
N LYS A 336 -28.43 6.13 -2.28
CA LYS A 336 -28.46 5.34 -3.52
C LYS A 336 -27.24 4.45 -3.57
N GLN A 337 -27.46 3.13 -3.73
CA GLN A 337 -26.35 2.17 -3.71
C GLN A 337 -26.73 0.87 -4.42
N GLY A 338 -25.82 0.35 -5.25
CA GLY A 338 -26.00 -0.95 -5.91
C GLY A 338 -27.26 -1.06 -6.77
N GLY A 339 -27.71 0.05 -7.39
CA GLY A 339 -28.97 0.09 -8.18
C GLY A 339 -30.24 0.12 -7.32
N MET A 340 -30.10 0.29 -6.00
CA MET A 340 -31.19 0.47 -5.04
C MET A 340 -31.21 1.88 -4.48
N VAL A 341 -32.37 2.36 -4.12
CA VAL A 341 -32.60 3.65 -3.45
C VAL A 341 -33.33 3.39 -2.13
N GLU A 342 -32.76 3.88 -1.05
CA GLU A 342 -33.42 3.88 0.26
C GLU A 342 -34.63 4.81 0.25
N ILE A 343 -35.73 4.37 0.81
CA ILE A 343 -36.93 5.16 1.05
C ILE A 343 -37.02 5.44 2.55
N VAL A 344 -36.73 6.68 2.93
CA VAL A 344 -36.71 7.12 4.34
C VAL A 344 -38.12 7.35 4.85
N SER A 345 -39.01 7.90 4.00
CA SER A 345 -40.41 8.19 4.36
C SER A 345 -41.28 8.36 3.11
N GLY A 346 -42.60 8.39 3.31
CA GLY A 346 -43.60 8.60 2.25
C GLY A 346 -44.17 7.32 1.64
N LEU A 347 -43.61 6.14 1.95
CA LEU A 347 -44.14 4.87 1.45
C LEU A 347 -44.27 3.85 2.58
N GLU A 348 -45.42 3.22 2.71
CA GLU A 348 -45.64 2.12 3.64
C GLU A 348 -44.91 0.86 3.18
N ASN A 349 -44.30 0.13 4.13
CA ASN A 349 -43.65 -1.15 3.83
C ASN A 349 -44.64 -2.14 3.20
N GLY A 350 -44.20 -2.82 2.12
CA GLY A 350 -45.03 -3.81 1.43
C GLY A 350 -45.98 -3.23 0.37
N ARG A 351 -46.06 -1.88 0.23
CA ARG A 351 -46.85 -1.27 -0.83
C ARG A 351 -46.25 -1.57 -2.21
N ALA A 352 -47.09 -1.99 -3.15
CA ALA A 352 -46.67 -2.29 -4.51
C ALA A 352 -46.35 -1.00 -5.28
N VAL A 353 -45.22 -0.98 -5.96
CA VAL A 353 -44.72 0.15 -6.75
C VAL A 353 -44.35 -0.34 -8.14
N VAL A 354 -44.65 0.41 -9.17
CA VAL A 354 -44.25 0.09 -10.56
C VAL A 354 -42.76 0.10 -10.69
N ARG A 355 -42.13 -1.01 -11.15
CA ARG A 355 -40.69 -1.20 -11.23
C ARG A 355 -39.99 -0.23 -12.18
N ARG A 356 -40.66 0.12 -13.29
CA ARG A 356 -40.17 1.10 -14.27
C ARG A 356 -41.19 2.18 -14.44
N ALA A 357 -41.03 3.26 -13.67
CA ALA A 357 -41.97 4.34 -13.56
C ALA A 357 -42.11 5.25 -14.80
N SER A 358 -41.30 5.07 -15.85
CA SER A 358 -41.11 6.16 -16.81
C SER A 358 -41.65 5.96 -18.21
N ALA A 359 -42.10 4.76 -18.61
CA ALA A 359 -42.31 4.60 -20.04
C ALA A 359 -43.77 4.56 -20.53
N PHE A 360 -44.72 4.00 -19.76
CA PHE A 360 -46.06 3.72 -20.31
C PHE A 360 -47.20 3.82 -19.27
N VAL A 361 -46.94 4.28 -18.06
CA VAL A 361 -47.93 4.31 -16.98
C VAL A 361 -48.01 5.72 -16.40
N ASN A 362 -49.19 6.29 -16.40
CA ASN A 362 -49.48 7.61 -15.84
C ASN A 362 -50.28 7.47 -14.55
N GLU A 363 -50.29 8.52 -13.77
CA GLU A 363 -51.15 8.66 -12.62
C GLU A 363 -52.63 8.58 -13.06
N GLY A 364 -53.40 7.74 -12.37
CA GLY A 364 -54.80 7.51 -12.69
C GLY A 364 -55.08 6.27 -13.54
N ASP A 365 -54.07 5.69 -14.20
CA ASP A 365 -54.21 4.48 -15.02
C ASP A 365 -54.62 3.29 -14.17
N THR A 366 -55.34 2.35 -14.79
CA THR A 366 -55.67 1.05 -14.19
C THR A 366 -54.79 -0.03 -14.83
N VAL A 367 -53.97 -0.70 -14.01
CA VAL A 367 -52.96 -1.67 -14.46
C VAL A 367 -53.18 -3.03 -13.82
N LYS A 368 -52.73 -4.07 -14.46
CA LYS A 368 -52.65 -5.43 -13.88
C LYS A 368 -51.24 -5.62 -13.31
N ALA A 369 -51.14 -5.56 -11.99
CA ALA A 369 -49.88 -5.77 -11.30
C ALA A 369 -49.39 -7.23 -11.45
N VAL A 370 -48.17 -7.42 -11.88
CA VAL A 370 -47.50 -8.72 -11.93
C VAL A 370 -46.27 -8.60 -11.00
N GLU A 371 -46.27 -9.40 -9.94
CA GLU A 371 -45.13 -9.43 -9.02
C GLU A 371 -43.92 -10.07 -9.71
N GLU A 372 -42.76 -9.45 -9.56
CA GLU A 372 -41.51 -10.05 -9.96
C GLU A 372 -41.17 -11.18 -9.00
N LYS A 373 -41.12 -12.43 -9.52
CA LYS A 373 -40.55 -13.54 -8.75
C LYS A 373 -39.03 -13.23 -8.55
N GLY A 374 -38.67 -12.95 -7.33
CA GLY A 374 -37.26 -12.74 -6.96
C GLY A 374 -36.40 -13.91 -7.45
N LYS A 375 -35.30 -13.57 -8.12
CA LYS A 375 -34.24 -14.52 -8.49
C LYS A 375 -33.25 -14.62 -7.33
#